data_546cacd0b9545daac4773cfb4e6a6784
#
_entry.id   546cacd0b9545daac4773cfb4e6a6784
#
_cell.length_a   1.000
_cell.length_b   1.000
_cell.length_c   1.000
_cell.angle_alpha   90.00
_cell.angle_beta   90.00
_cell.angle_gamma   90.00
#
_symmetry.space_group_name_H-M   'P 1'
#
loop_
_entity.id
_entity.type
_entity.pdbx_description
1 polymer ?
#
loop_
_entity_poly.entity_id
_entity_poly.type
_entity_poly.pdbx_seq_one_letter_code
_entity_poly.pdbx_strand_id
1 'polypeptide(L)'
;MKTGKHAFAASILATVLVVSTLMLLGVLLVIELWNFDFTRYYLYQREEQARANVESGFLLYEKDSTLYSRRADDGSVLLFEGDESSRVYYKRERWGMYEVVSVRNGKRESIRLVGKSAESRYGATLYIPENGQAFSLTGRTFVEGDVYLPQNKSEAKRS
;
A
#
# COMPACT_ATOMS: atom_id res chain seq x y z
N MET A 1 -41.90 -27.13 -65.46
CA MET A 1 -41.91 -26.41 -64.18
C MET A 1 -41.12 -27.17 -63.09
N LYS A 2 -39.76 -27.05 -63.03
CA LYS A 2 -38.94 -27.72 -62.01
C LYS A 2 -37.92 -26.75 -61.27
N THR A 3 -38.02 -25.48 -61.54
CA THR A 3 -37.02 -24.46 -60.98
C THR A 3 -37.33 -23.97 -59.60
N GLY A 4 -38.51 -24.17 -58.99
CA GLY A 4 -38.87 -23.63 -57.69
C GLY A 4 -38.25 -24.35 -56.48
N LYS A 5 -37.96 -25.68 -56.60
CA LYS A 5 -37.45 -26.45 -55.46
C LYS A 5 -35.96 -26.11 -55.10
N HIS A 6 -35.15 -25.78 -56.09
CA HIS A 6 -33.73 -25.45 -55.85
C HIS A 6 -33.54 -24.06 -55.29
N ALA A 7 -34.38 -23.08 -55.58
CA ALA A 7 -34.35 -21.74 -55.03
C ALA A 7 -34.71 -21.73 -53.53
N PHE A 8 -35.68 -22.53 -53.10
CA PHE A 8 -36.05 -22.67 -51.68
C PHE A 8 -34.96 -23.35 -50.87
N ALA A 9 -34.30 -24.38 -51.36
CA ALA A 9 -33.23 -25.08 -50.70
C ALA A 9 -32.01 -24.17 -50.51
N ALA A 10 -31.66 -23.35 -51.51
CA ALA A 10 -30.57 -22.39 -51.44
C ALA A 10 -30.83 -21.27 -50.40
N SER A 11 -32.05 -20.77 -50.26
CA SER A 11 -32.47 -19.79 -49.28
C SER A 11 -32.38 -20.34 -47.84
N ILE A 12 -32.81 -21.56 -47.61
CA ILE A 12 -32.75 -22.21 -46.30
C ILE A 12 -31.30 -22.41 -45.88
N LEU A 13 -30.42 -22.85 -46.77
CA LEU A 13 -29.01 -23.05 -46.48
C LEU A 13 -28.34 -21.75 -46.09
N ALA A 14 -28.60 -20.66 -46.81
CA ALA A 14 -28.07 -19.33 -46.49
C ALA A 14 -28.54 -18.85 -45.12
N THR A 15 -29.81 -19.03 -44.78
CA THR A 15 -30.37 -18.65 -43.49
C THR A 15 -29.73 -19.42 -42.32
N VAL A 16 -29.56 -20.73 -42.48
CA VAL A 16 -28.92 -21.59 -41.47
C VAL A 16 -27.47 -21.16 -41.27
N LEU A 17 -26.74 -20.84 -42.33
CA LEU A 17 -25.35 -20.40 -42.25
C LEU A 17 -25.22 -19.05 -41.53
N VAL A 18 -26.11 -18.10 -41.80
CA VAL A 18 -26.13 -16.80 -41.11
C VAL A 18 -26.46 -16.98 -39.62
N VAL A 19 -27.46 -17.79 -39.29
CA VAL A 19 -27.84 -18.04 -37.89
C VAL A 19 -26.72 -18.74 -37.13
N SER A 20 -26.08 -19.75 -37.75
CA SER A 20 -24.97 -20.48 -37.10
C SER A 20 -23.74 -19.58 -36.88
N THR A 21 -23.40 -18.69 -37.82
CA THR A 21 -22.32 -17.73 -37.65
C THR A 21 -22.63 -16.70 -36.56
N LEU A 22 -23.86 -16.21 -36.46
CA LEU A 22 -24.28 -15.31 -35.39
C LEU A 22 -24.22 -15.99 -34.02
N MET A 23 -24.67 -17.25 -33.93
CA MET A 23 -24.53 -18.01 -32.66
C MET A 23 -23.08 -18.22 -32.27
N LEU A 24 -22.22 -18.60 -33.24
CA LEU A 24 -20.78 -18.75 -32.96
C LEU A 24 -20.17 -17.45 -32.46
N LEU A 25 -20.49 -16.34 -33.12
CA LEU A 25 -20.00 -15.02 -32.71
C LEU A 25 -20.49 -14.64 -31.31
N GLY A 26 -21.75 -14.95 -30.99
CA GLY A 26 -22.29 -14.76 -29.63
C GLY A 26 -21.53 -15.57 -28.57
N VAL A 27 -21.23 -16.83 -28.86
CA VAL A 27 -20.44 -17.67 -27.94
C VAL A 27 -19.03 -17.12 -27.76
N LEU A 28 -18.38 -16.68 -28.83
CA LEU A 28 -17.03 -16.07 -28.73
C LEU A 28 -17.05 -14.81 -27.87
N LEU A 29 -18.05 -13.94 -28.03
CA LEU A 29 -18.20 -12.74 -27.18
C LEU A 29 -18.37 -13.09 -25.70
N VAL A 30 -19.14 -14.11 -25.37
CA VAL A 30 -19.31 -14.56 -23.98
C VAL A 30 -18.00 -15.07 -23.40
N ILE A 31 -17.22 -15.84 -24.17
CA ILE A 31 -15.92 -16.34 -23.76
C ILE A 31 -14.94 -15.17 -23.50
N GLU A 32 -14.90 -14.17 -24.37
CA GLU A 32 -14.05 -12.99 -24.22
C GLU A 32 -14.43 -12.17 -22.97
N LEU A 33 -15.72 -11.96 -22.74
CA LEU A 33 -16.20 -11.28 -21.53
C LEU A 33 -15.81 -12.04 -20.26
N TRP A 34 -15.96 -13.37 -20.27
CA TRP A 34 -15.57 -14.21 -19.13
C TRP A 34 -14.07 -14.13 -18.85
N ASN A 35 -13.22 -14.23 -19.87
CA ASN A 35 -11.77 -14.11 -19.73
C ASN A 35 -11.37 -12.74 -19.18
N PHE A 36 -12.04 -11.69 -19.64
CA PHE A 36 -11.79 -10.33 -19.17
C PHE A 36 -12.12 -10.17 -17.68
N ASP A 37 -13.29 -10.64 -17.24
CA ASP A 37 -13.72 -10.57 -15.84
C ASP A 37 -12.83 -11.42 -14.94
N PHE A 38 -12.45 -12.61 -15.36
CA PHE A 38 -11.55 -13.49 -14.63
C PHE A 38 -10.17 -12.86 -14.43
N THR A 39 -9.62 -12.23 -15.48
CA THR A 39 -8.34 -11.55 -15.41
C THR A 39 -8.38 -10.35 -14.45
N ARG A 40 -9.45 -9.56 -14.50
CA ARG A 40 -9.66 -8.44 -13.57
C ARG A 40 -9.77 -8.89 -12.13
N TYR A 41 -10.54 -9.94 -11.87
CA TYR A 41 -10.70 -10.50 -10.54
C TYR A 41 -9.37 -11.01 -9.97
N TYR A 42 -8.57 -11.69 -10.76
CA TYR A 42 -7.27 -12.18 -10.37
C TYR A 42 -6.27 -11.04 -10.04
N LEU A 43 -6.26 -10.00 -10.88
CA LEU A 43 -5.44 -8.80 -10.63
C LEU A 43 -5.86 -8.09 -9.35
N TYR A 44 -7.16 -7.96 -9.12
CA TYR A 44 -7.71 -7.35 -7.91
C TYR A 44 -7.30 -8.13 -6.64
N GLN A 45 -7.48 -9.44 -6.65
CA GLN A 45 -7.06 -10.29 -5.51
C GLN A 45 -5.57 -10.15 -5.21
N ARG A 46 -4.74 -10.12 -6.26
CA ARG A 46 -3.30 -9.96 -6.09
C ARG A 46 -2.92 -8.58 -5.51
N GLU A 47 -3.64 -7.55 -5.87
CA GLU A 47 -3.42 -6.20 -5.33
C GLU A 47 -3.86 -6.12 -3.86
N GLU A 48 -5.00 -6.69 -3.49
CA GLU A 48 -5.47 -6.77 -2.10
C GLU A 48 -4.51 -7.61 -1.23
N GLN A 49 -4.00 -8.72 -1.76
CA GLN A 49 -2.99 -9.52 -1.05
C GLN A 49 -1.70 -8.71 -0.82
N ALA A 50 -1.23 -7.98 -1.82
CA ALA A 50 -0.05 -7.13 -1.67
C ALA A 50 -0.27 -6.03 -0.63
N ARG A 51 -1.47 -5.45 -0.57
CA ARG A 51 -1.87 -4.48 0.45
C ARG A 51 -1.86 -5.09 1.85
N ALA A 52 -2.46 -6.26 2.02
CA ALA A 52 -2.47 -6.98 3.29
C ALA A 52 -1.05 -7.35 3.75
N ASN A 53 -0.19 -7.76 2.82
CA ASN A 53 1.21 -8.06 3.13
C ASN A 53 1.98 -6.82 3.60
N VAL A 54 1.77 -5.65 2.96
CA VAL A 54 2.39 -4.38 3.38
C VAL A 54 1.92 -3.98 4.78
N GLU A 55 0.62 -4.08 5.08
CA GLU A 55 0.08 -3.80 6.42
C GLU A 55 0.66 -4.75 7.48
N SER A 56 0.74 -6.04 7.15
CA SER A 56 1.36 -7.05 8.03
C SER A 56 2.84 -6.75 8.28
N GLY A 57 3.55 -6.25 7.28
CA GLY A 57 4.93 -5.80 7.42
C GLY A 57 5.08 -4.65 8.43
N PHE A 58 4.17 -3.67 8.42
CA PHE A 58 4.16 -2.59 9.43
C PHE A 58 3.80 -3.10 10.83
N LEU A 59 2.81 -4.00 10.95
CA LEU A 59 2.46 -4.59 12.25
C LEU A 59 3.62 -5.38 12.86
N LEU A 60 4.37 -6.10 12.03
CA LEU A 60 5.60 -6.76 12.46
C LEU A 60 6.64 -5.75 12.95
N TYR A 61 6.79 -4.64 12.24
CA TYR A 61 7.68 -3.56 12.64
C TYR A 61 7.32 -2.98 14.01
N GLU A 62 6.03 -2.74 14.27
CA GLU A 62 5.54 -2.18 15.54
C GLU A 62 5.70 -3.17 16.71
N LYS A 63 5.41 -4.46 16.48
CA LYS A 63 5.42 -5.46 17.55
C LYS A 63 6.80 -5.98 17.90
N ASP A 64 7.67 -6.08 16.91
CA ASP A 64 8.99 -6.66 17.09
C ASP A 64 10.10 -5.71 16.63
N SER A 65 10.21 -4.60 17.36
CA SER A 65 11.30 -3.64 17.16
C SER A 65 12.70 -4.28 17.29
N THR A 66 12.80 -5.44 17.94
CA THR A 66 14.08 -6.15 18.10
C THR A 66 14.50 -6.86 16.81
N LEU A 67 13.57 -7.38 16.03
CA LEU A 67 13.85 -7.95 14.71
C LEU A 67 14.41 -6.90 13.74
N TYR A 68 13.90 -5.68 13.84
CA TYR A 68 14.32 -4.56 13.00
C TYR A 68 15.51 -3.77 13.57
N SER A 69 15.69 -3.77 14.89
CA SER A 69 16.80 -3.07 15.55
C SER A 69 18.16 -3.70 15.31
N ARG A 70 18.20 -5.00 15.03
CA ARG A 70 19.43 -5.76 14.75
C ARG A 70 19.76 -5.90 13.27
N ARG A 71 18.87 -5.50 12.37
CA ARG A 71 19.07 -5.62 10.92
C ARG A 71 19.54 -4.31 10.33
N ALA A 72 20.15 -4.41 9.16
CA ALA A 72 20.54 -3.27 8.34
C ALA A 72 19.34 -2.33 8.07
N ASP A 73 19.62 -1.10 7.70
CA ASP A 73 18.59 -0.08 7.41
C ASP A 73 17.63 -0.49 6.28
N ASP A 74 17.96 -1.54 5.54
CA ASP A 74 17.14 -2.19 4.52
C ASP A 74 17.17 -3.72 4.64
N GLY A 75 16.14 -4.39 4.18
CA GLY A 75 16.08 -5.84 4.19
C GLY A 75 14.75 -6.39 3.66
N SER A 76 14.59 -7.71 3.80
CA SER A 76 13.35 -8.38 3.46
C SER A 76 12.96 -9.40 4.52
N VAL A 77 11.65 -9.56 4.71
CA VAL A 77 11.06 -10.56 5.61
C VAL A 77 10.04 -11.36 4.84
N LEU A 78 10.03 -12.67 5.04
CA LEU A 78 9.01 -13.56 4.52
C LEU A 78 7.90 -13.65 5.57
N LEU A 79 6.67 -13.24 5.22
CA LEU A 79 5.55 -13.23 6.16
C LEU A 79 5.00 -14.64 6.39
N PHE A 80 4.98 -15.47 5.34
CA PHE A 80 4.52 -16.86 5.40
C PHE A 80 5.61 -17.77 4.86
N GLU A 81 5.94 -18.78 5.64
CA GLU A 81 6.97 -19.76 5.28
C GLU A 81 6.54 -20.53 4.02
N GLY A 82 7.43 -20.58 3.03
CA GLY A 82 7.18 -21.24 1.74
C GLY A 82 6.47 -20.41 0.67
N ASP A 83 5.99 -19.21 0.98
CA ASP A 83 5.33 -18.35 0.00
C ASP A 83 6.18 -17.11 -0.34
N GLU A 84 6.90 -17.18 -1.44
CA GLU A 84 7.72 -16.06 -1.94
C GLU A 84 6.90 -14.81 -2.29
N SER A 85 5.62 -14.95 -2.62
CA SER A 85 4.74 -13.81 -2.90
C SER A 85 4.46 -12.96 -1.65
N SER A 86 4.64 -13.55 -0.47
CA SER A 86 4.50 -12.90 0.83
C SER A 86 5.75 -12.13 1.27
N ARG A 87 6.82 -12.12 0.47
CA ARG A 87 8.06 -11.43 0.81
C ARG A 87 7.86 -9.92 0.80
N VAL A 88 8.17 -9.28 1.92
CA VAL A 88 8.08 -7.85 2.12
C VAL A 88 9.48 -7.27 2.21
N TYR A 89 9.74 -6.22 1.48
CA TYR A 89 10.98 -5.45 1.55
C TYR A 89 10.74 -4.23 2.40
N TYR A 90 11.63 -3.94 3.32
CA TYR A 90 11.55 -2.74 4.15
C TYR A 90 12.81 -1.90 3.99
N LYS A 91 12.64 -0.59 4.09
CA LYS A 91 13.70 0.40 4.16
C LYS A 91 13.38 1.35 5.30
N ARG A 92 14.40 1.67 6.09
CA ARG A 92 14.30 2.56 7.23
C ARG A 92 15.28 3.71 7.07
N GLU A 93 14.79 4.92 7.25
CA GLU A 93 15.60 6.14 7.23
C GLU A 93 15.31 6.94 8.50
N ARG A 94 16.35 7.46 9.14
CA ARG A 94 16.19 8.33 10.32
C ARG A 94 15.90 9.75 9.87
N TRP A 95 14.85 10.31 10.40
CA TRP A 95 14.48 11.70 10.19
C TRP A 95 14.29 12.42 11.54
N GLY A 96 15.38 12.95 12.09
CA GLY A 96 15.38 13.56 13.42
C GLY A 96 15.05 12.56 14.53
N MET A 97 13.94 12.80 15.24
CA MET A 97 13.42 11.94 16.30
C MET A 97 12.54 10.80 15.78
N TYR A 98 12.20 10.84 14.51
CA TYR A 98 11.32 9.89 13.84
C TYR A 98 12.11 8.97 12.93
N GLU A 99 11.50 7.86 12.61
CA GLU A 99 11.97 6.94 11.58
C GLU A 99 10.95 6.90 10.45
N VAL A 100 11.41 7.10 9.23
CA VAL A 100 10.62 6.88 8.03
C VAL A 100 10.79 5.42 7.64
N VAL A 101 9.72 4.66 7.70
CA VAL A 101 9.71 3.24 7.35
C VAL A 101 8.92 3.08 6.07
N SER A 102 9.57 2.57 5.04
CA SER A 102 8.96 2.18 3.78
C SER A 102 8.85 0.65 3.74
N VAL A 103 7.68 0.16 3.39
CA VAL A 103 7.41 -1.28 3.25
C VAL A 103 6.83 -1.53 1.87
N ARG A 104 7.43 -2.49 1.14
CA ARG A 104 7.05 -2.81 -0.23
C ARG A 104 6.81 -4.31 -0.42
N ASN A 105 5.71 -4.64 -1.11
CA ASN A 105 5.44 -5.98 -1.63
C ASN A 105 5.08 -5.87 -3.13
N GLY A 106 5.90 -6.43 -3.99
CA GLY A 106 5.75 -6.31 -5.44
C GLY A 106 5.78 -4.86 -5.91
N LYS A 107 4.67 -4.39 -6.50
CA LYS A 107 4.50 -3.00 -6.97
C LYS A 107 3.90 -2.06 -5.90
N ARG A 108 3.37 -2.62 -4.82
CA ARG A 108 2.75 -1.84 -3.73
C ARG A 108 3.80 -1.41 -2.74
N GLU A 109 3.87 -0.11 -2.49
CA GLU A 109 4.73 0.49 -1.47
C GLU A 109 3.89 1.40 -0.59
N SER A 110 4.19 1.43 0.70
CA SER A 110 3.63 2.35 1.65
C SER A 110 4.73 2.87 2.58
N ILE A 111 4.59 4.13 2.97
CA ILE A 111 5.57 4.83 3.80
C ILE A 111 4.86 5.33 5.04
N ARG A 112 5.44 5.10 6.22
CA ARG A 112 4.94 5.59 7.49
C ARG A 112 6.05 6.29 8.26
N LEU A 113 5.66 7.34 8.97
CA LEU A 113 6.50 7.99 9.95
C LEU A 113 6.25 7.31 11.30
N VAL A 114 7.29 6.70 11.87
CA VAL A 114 7.22 5.99 13.14
C VAL A 114 8.03 6.77 14.17
N GLY A 115 7.37 7.10 15.28
CA GLY A 115 8.01 7.73 16.43
C GLY A 115 8.01 6.78 17.62
N LYS A 116 8.91 7.01 18.59
CA LYS A 116 8.80 6.34 19.87
C LYS A 116 7.55 6.83 20.59
N SER A 117 6.72 5.88 21.03
CA SER A 117 5.56 6.21 21.86
C SER A 117 6.03 6.96 23.12
N ALA A 118 5.23 7.93 23.55
CA ALA A 118 5.46 8.73 24.75
C ALA A 118 5.40 7.93 26.08
N GLU A 119 5.26 6.61 26.03
CA GLU A 119 5.49 5.72 27.18
C GLU A 119 6.96 5.69 27.65
N SER A 120 7.88 6.29 26.90
CA SER A 120 9.20 6.56 27.43
C SER A 120 9.08 7.61 28.54
N ARG A 121 9.75 7.41 29.63
CA ARG A 121 9.87 8.13 30.95
C ARG A 121 9.65 9.66 30.96
N TYR A 122 9.51 10.29 29.83
CA TYR A 122 9.32 11.72 29.64
C TYR A 122 8.16 11.89 28.67
N GLY A 123 6.94 11.82 29.14
CA GLY A 123 5.72 12.06 28.33
C GLY A 123 5.63 13.47 27.75
N ALA A 124 6.74 13.96 27.19
CA ALA A 124 6.85 15.30 26.66
C ALA A 124 6.20 15.41 25.28
N THR A 125 5.30 16.35 25.14
CA THR A 125 4.71 16.73 23.86
C THR A 125 5.73 17.38 22.93
N LEU A 126 6.70 18.10 23.53
CA LEU A 126 7.79 18.76 22.80
C LEU A 126 9.08 18.64 23.61
N TYR A 127 10.11 18.08 22.98
CA TYR A 127 11.46 18.03 23.52
C TYR A 127 12.42 18.78 22.61
N ILE A 128 13.08 19.80 23.15
CA ILE A 128 14.08 20.58 22.42
C ILE A 128 15.44 20.29 23.04
N PRO A 129 16.37 19.67 22.31
CA PRO A 129 17.69 19.37 22.81
C PRO A 129 18.49 20.65 23.07
N GLU A 130 19.37 20.63 24.08
CA GLU A 130 20.26 21.73 24.42
C GLU A 130 21.42 21.81 23.41
N ASN A 131 21.19 22.54 22.31
CA ASN A 131 22.19 22.75 21.27
C ASN A 131 22.66 24.21 21.14
N GLY A 132 22.40 25.02 22.17
CA GLY A 132 22.83 26.42 22.23
C GLY A 132 22.08 27.39 21.34
N GLN A 133 21.04 26.93 20.64
CA GLN A 133 20.20 27.78 19.80
C GLN A 133 18.94 28.22 20.53
N ALA A 134 18.60 29.52 20.39
CA ALA A 134 17.35 30.04 20.93
C ALA A 134 16.16 29.48 20.19
N PHE A 135 15.20 28.94 20.91
CA PHE A 135 13.92 28.48 20.35
C PHE A 135 12.95 29.66 20.23
N SER A 136 12.43 29.88 19.04
CA SER A 136 11.46 30.93 18.76
C SER A 136 10.19 30.35 18.16
N LEU A 137 9.03 30.63 18.78
CA LEU A 137 7.71 30.31 18.24
C LEU A 137 7.18 31.56 17.54
N THR A 138 6.79 31.42 16.27
CA THR A 138 6.19 32.49 15.46
C THR A 138 4.76 32.14 15.10
N GLY A 139 3.87 33.14 15.14
CA GLY A 139 2.45 32.94 14.81
C GLY A 139 1.59 32.52 16.01
N ARG A 140 0.38 32.02 15.73
CA ARG A 140 -0.53 31.46 16.74
C ARG A 140 -0.24 29.96 16.90
N THR A 141 0.80 29.63 17.64
CA THR A 141 1.14 28.23 17.94
C THR A 141 0.58 27.88 19.31
N PHE A 142 -0.20 26.82 19.39
CA PHE A 142 -0.73 26.26 20.63
C PHE A 142 -0.04 24.90 20.87
N VAL A 143 0.55 24.72 22.04
CA VAL A 143 1.17 23.47 22.45
C VAL A 143 0.54 23.07 23.77
N GLU A 144 -0.15 21.91 23.79
CA GLU A 144 -0.78 21.36 24.98
C GLU A 144 -0.03 20.10 25.42
N GLY A 145 0.46 20.09 26.66
CA GLY A 145 1.20 19.00 27.28
C GLY A 145 2.56 19.43 27.82
N ASP A 146 3.35 18.45 28.27
CA ASP A 146 4.66 18.69 28.86
C ASP A 146 5.69 19.10 27.80
N VAL A 147 6.33 20.25 28.03
CA VAL A 147 7.35 20.80 27.14
C VAL A 147 8.68 20.83 27.89
N TYR A 148 9.67 20.13 27.36
CA TYR A 148 11.05 20.18 27.85
C TYR A 148 11.87 21.15 27.02
N LEU A 149 12.23 22.29 27.63
CA LEU A 149 13.09 23.29 27.04
C LEU A 149 14.50 23.16 27.64
N PRO A 150 15.56 23.47 26.88
CA PRO A 150 16.90 23.56 27.42
C PRO A 150 16.94 24.64 28.50
N GLN A 151 17.59 24.36 29.65
CA GLN A 151 17.80 25.33 30.69
C GLN A 151 18.81 26.38 30.22
N ASN A 152 18.39 27.29 29.36
CA ASN A 152 19.15 28.51 29.17
C ASN A 152 18.85 29.40 30.36
N LYS A 153 19.88 29.73 31.14
CA LYS A 153 19.84 30.76 32.17
C LYS A 153 19.61 32.12 31.48
N SER A 154 18.41 32.35 30.97
CA SER A 154 18.00 33.70 30.64
C SER A 154 17.50 34.31 31.93
N GLU A 155 18.30 35.19 32.51
CA GLU A 155 17.88 36.14 33.54
C GLU A 155 16.59 36.81 33.07
N ALA A 156 15.48 36.44 33.69
CA ALA A 156 14.22 37.15 33.53
C ALA A 156 14.41 38.54 34.09
N LYS A 157 14.75 39.50 33.25
CA LYS A 157 14.72 40.92 33.59
C LYS A 157 13.24 41.30 33.76
N ARG A 158 12.77 41.25 35.01
CA ARG A 158 11.48 41.83 35.37
C ARG A 158 11.62 43.34 35.25
N SER A 159 10.90 43.94 34.33
CA SER A 159 10.54 45.36 34.31
C SER A 159 9.08 45.51 34.62
#